data_17f38e92a1ba6375211e356ddd2ee2f7
#
_entry.id   17f38e92a1ba6375211e356ddd2ee2f7
#
_cell.length_a   1.000
_cell.length_b   1.000
_cell.length_c   1.000
_cell.angle_alpha   90.00
_cell.angle_beta   90.00
_cell.angle_gamma   90.00
#
_symmetry.space_group_name_H-M   'P 1'
#
loop_
_entity.id
_entity.type
_entity.pdbx_description
1 polymer ?
#
loop_
_entity_poly.entity_id
_entity_poly.type
_entity_poly.pdbx_seq_one_letter_code
_entity_poly.pdbx_strand_id
1 'polypeptide(L)'
;MIVYDYVDTHIGFFDRQYKSRLKTYRNLGYQIISKLITEKQVVNTIFDGRDYTEAFERDLIEADREIVISSPGLRRSKVERLISLMKQRQESGVVVTVITASPDTVGYGDTIELFALIDEMRRSGIYVRETDGECEHYAVIDKKLVWHGGMNLLGKADIYDNLIRVENEQAAAELLEMTEQLKDLHT
;
A
#
# COMPACT_ATOMS: atom_id res chain seq x y z
N MET A 1 -0.45 -42.78 4.51
CA MET A 1 -0.36 -41.65 5.47
C MET A 1 -0.15 -40.39 4.66
N ILE A 2 -0.95 -39.35 4.88
CA ILE A 2 -0.80 -38.03 4.22
C ILE A 2 -0.13 -37.10 5.23
N VAL A 3 0.94 -36.45 4.80
CA VAL A 3 1.67 -35.44 5.60
C VAL A 3 1.45 -34.08 4.92
N TYR A 4 0.99 -33.12 5.67
CA TYR A 4 0.87 -31.72 5.24
C TYR A 4 2.11 -30.96 5.72
N ASP A 5 2.83 -30.33 4.80
CA ASP A 5 3.97 -29.46 5.11
C ASP A 5 3.69 -28.05 4.60
N TYR A 6 3.93 -27.06 5.44
CA TYR A 6 3.74 -25.65 5.13
C TYR A 6 5.08 -25.02 4.78
N VAL A 7 5.07 -24.23 3.72
CA VAL A 7 6.28 -23.55 3.22
C VAL A 7 6.06 -22.06 3.26
N ASP A 8 6.95 -21.38 3.96
CA ASP A 8 7.09 -19.95 3.86
C ASP A 8 8.32 -19.64 2.99
N THR A 9 8.10 -19.42 1.71
CA THR A 9 9.17 -19.16 0.73
C THR A 9 9.73 -17.74 0.83
N HIS A 10 9.03 -16.83 1.51
CA HIS A 10 9.44 -15.43 1.64
C HIS A 10 10.58 -15.26 2.65
N ILE A 11 10.79 -16.21 3.55
CA ILE A 11 11.87 -16.20 4.52
C ILE A 11 12.95 -17.21 4.10
N GLY A 12 14.09 -16.74 3.65
CA GLY A 12 15.17 -17.58 3.10
C GLY A 12 15.67 -18.68 4.04
N PHE A 13 15.50 -18.55 5.35
CA PHE A 13 15.79 -19.60 6.33
C PHE A 13 14.78 -20.74 6.21
N PHE A 14 13.50 -20.46 6.15
CA PHE A 14 12.45 -21.48 6.04
C PHE A 14 12.43 -22.16 4.67
N ASP A 15 12.74 -21.44 3.60
CA ASP A 15 12.93 -22.03 2.27
C ASP A 15 14.06 -23.07 2.26
N ARG A 16 15.21 -22.77 2.88
CA ARG A 16 16.30 -23.75 3.01
C ARG A 16 15.90 -24.97 3.82
N GLN A 17 15.19 -24.79 4.94
CA GLN A 17 14.70 -25.90 5.74
C GLN A 17 13.68 -26.75 4.96
N TYR A 18 12.79 -26.12 4.22
CA TYR A 18 11.85 -26.84 3.37
C TYR A 18 12.54 -27.70 2.32
N LYS A 19 13.52 -27.16 1.61
CA LYS A 19 14.32 -27.91 0.64
C LYS A 19 15.00 -29.14 1.28
N SER A 20 15.46 -29.00 2.50
CA SER A 20 16.04 -30.12 3.25
C SER A 20 14.98 -31.19 3.59
N ARG A 21 13.78 -30.77 4.05
CA ARG A 21 12.67 -31.70 4.34
C ARG A 21 12.19 -32.43 3.08
N LEU A 22 12.10 -31.74 1.94
CA LEU A 22 11.77 -32.36 0.65
C LEU A 22 12.71 -33.51 0.27
N LYS A 23 14.00 -33.37 0.53
CA LYS A 23 14.98 -34.42 0.31
C LYS A 23 14.70 -35.63 1.18
N THR A 24 14.37 -35.41 2.45
CA THR A 24 14.01 -36.48 3.40
C THR A 24 12.72 -37.19 2.98
N TYR A 25 11.68 -36.46 2.58
CA TYR A 25 10.43 -37.07 2.11
C TYR A 25 10.62 -37.94 0.88
N ARG A 26 11.41 -37.50 -0.09
CA ARG A 26 11.77 -38.31 -1.27
C ARG A 26 12.49 -39.60 -0.89
N ASN A 27 13.45 -39.52 0.03
CA ASN A 27 14.20 -40.68 0.49
C ASN A 27 13.32 -41.69 1.24
N LEU A 28 12.25 -41.22 1.87
CA LEU A 28 11.27 -42.06 2.56
C LEU A 28 10.16 -42.59 1.63
N GLY A 29 10.23 -42.28 0.33
CA GLY A 29 9.29 -42.78 -0.67
C GLY A 29 7.94 -42.04 -0.73
N TYR A 30 7.84 -40.85 -0.15
CA TYR A 30 6.63 -40.02 -0.26
C TYR A 30 6.49 -39.44 -1.66
N GLN A 31 5.27 -39.51 -2.20
CA GLN A 31 4.92 -38.71 -3.37
C GLN A 31 4.65 -37.28 -2.94
N ILE A 32 5.39 -36.35 -3.54
CA ILE A 32 5.24 -34.92 -3.25
C ILE A 32 4.18 -34.40 -4.22
N ILE A 33 3.00 -34.10 -3.68
CA ILE A 33 1.94 -33.41 -4.40
C ILE A 33 2.06 -31.92 -4.01
N SER A 34 2.78 -31.13 -4.79
CA SER A 34 2.66 -29.69 -4.66
C SER A 34 1.35 -29.29 -5.34
N LYS A 35 0.32 -28.93 -4.56
CA LYS A 35 -0.63 -27.95 -5.05
C LYS A 35 0.18 -26.67 -5.22
N LEU A 36 0.55 -26.34 -6.43
CA LEU A 36 0.80 -24.96 -6.81
C LEU A 36 -0.50 -24.23 -6.45
N ILE A 37 -0.51 -23.59 -5.29
CA ILE A 37 -1.41 -22.48 -5.05
C ILE A 37 -0.90 -21.47 -6.05
N THR A 38 -1.56 -21.41 -7.21
CA THR A 38 -1.35 -20.35 -8.19
C THR A 38 -1.31 -19.06 -7.43
N GLU A 39 -0.34 -18.21 -7.73
CA GLU A 39 0.09 -16.98 -7.07
C GLU A 39 -1.00 -15.91 -6.82
N LYS A 40 -2.22 -16.30 -6.53
CA LYS A 40 -3.37 -15.43 -6.33
C LYS A 40 -3.83 -15.29 -4.88
N GLN A 41 -3.01 -15.70 -3.91
CA GLN A 41 -3.35 -15.52 -2.49
C GLN A 41 -2.14 -15.18 -1.63
N VAL A 42 -1.54 -14.01 -1.86
CA VAL A 42 -0.96 -13.28 -0.74
C VAL A 42 -2.09 -12.43 -0.17
N VAL A 43 -2.93 -13.06 0.64
CA VAL A 43 -4.12 -12.41 1.20
C VAL A 43 -3.72 -11.30 2.15
N ASN A 44 -2.70 -11.51 2.95
CA ASN A 44 -2.18 -10.51 3.91
C ASN A 44 -0.65 -10.57 3.94
N THR A 45 0.01 -9.43 3.74
CA THR A 45 1.47 -9.35 3.83
C THR A 45 1.85 -8.12 4.64
N ILE A 46 2.87 -8.28 5.48
CA ILE A 46 3.46 -7.18 6.24
C ILE A 46 4.74 -6.76 5.51
N PHE A 47 4.86 -5.46 5.25
CA PHE A 47 6.00 -4.83 4.59
C PHE A 47 6.68 -3.85 5.51
N ASP A 48 7.98 -3.68 5.35
CA ASP A 48 8.76 -2.61 5.97
C ASP A 48 9.13 -1.52 4.94
N GLY A 49 9.83 -0.46 5.39
CA GLY A 49 10.21 0.66 4.55
C GLY A 49 11.16 0.33 3.40
N ARG A 50 11.69 -0.90 3.33
CA ARG A 50 12.65 -1.33 2.31
C ARG A 50 12.00 -2.11 1.18
N ASP A 51 10.90 -2.81 1.45
CA ASP A 51 10.34 -3.81 0.53
C ASP A 51 8.92 -3.49 0.04
N TYR A 52 8.22 -2.51 0.64
CA TYR A 52 6.84 -2.20 0.24
C TYR A 52 6.72 -1.54 -1.14
N THR A 53 7.72 -0.79 -1.57
CA THR A 53 7.63 0.13 -2.72
C THR A 53 7.22 -0.59 -4.00
N GLU A 54 7.90 -1.70 -4.33
CA GLU A 54 7.60 -2.45 -5.56
C GLU A 54 6.20 -3.06 -5.54
N ALA A 55 5.78 -3.59 -4.39
CA ALA A 55 4.46 -4.19 -4.23
C ALA A 55 3.36 -3.13 -4.29
N PHE A 56 3.57 -1.99 -3.65
CA PHE A 56 2.64 -0.86 -3.64
C PHE A 56 2.49 -0.26 -5.04
N GLU A 57 3.59 0.01 -5.74
CA GLU A 57 3.56 0.52 -7.12
C GLU A 57 2.85 -0.44 -8.08
N ARG A 58 3.06 -1.74 -7.94
CA ARG A 58 2.35 -2.74 -8.74
C ARG A 58 0.85 -2.67 -8.50
N ASP A 59 0.41 -2.62 -7.24
CA ASP A 59 -1.00 -2.51 -6.91
C ASP A 59 -1.64 -1.21 -7.46
N LEU A 60 -0.89 -0.10 -7.45
CA LEU A 60 -1.34 1.16 -8.07
C LEU A 60 -1.49 1.03 -9.59
N ILE A 61 -0.55 0.33 -10.25
CA ILE A 61 -0.59 0.10 -11.70
C ILE A 61 -1.73 -0.85 -12.08
N GLU A 62 -2.07 -1.81 -11.23
CA GLU A 62 -3.13 -2.79 -11.45
C GLU A 62 -4.54 -2.27 -11.10
N ALA A 63 -4.67 -1.07 -10.56
CA ALA A 63 -5.96 -0.48 -10.22
C ALA A 63 -6.87 -0.30 -11.45
N ASP A 64 -8.15 -0.62 -11.30
CA ASP A 64 -9.14 -0.57 -12.39
C ASP A 64 -10.09 0.63 -12.32
N ARG A 65 -10.37 1.15 -11.12
CA ARG A 65 -11.43 2.15 -10.90
C ARG A 65 -10.95 3.36 -10.13
N GLU A 66 -10.43 3.15 -8.92
CA GLU A 66 -10.10 4.24 -8.03
C GLU A 66 -8.93 3.90 -7.10
N ILE A 67 -8.19 4.93 -6.75
CA ILE A 67 -7.10 4.90 -5.78
C ILE A 67 -7.33 6.04 -4.80
N VAL A 68 -7.39 5.74 -3.51
CA VAL A 68 -7.39 6.74 -2.43
C VAL A 68 -6.16 6.53 -1.58
N ILE A 69 -5.32 7.55 -1.44
CA ILE A 69 -4.11 7.51 -0.61
C ILE A 69 -4.23 8.58 0.46
N SER A 70 -4.19 8.19 1.72
CA SER A 70 -4.10 9.10 2.86
C SER A 70 -2.66 9.13 3.38
N SER A 71 -2.03 10.30 3.30
CA SER A 71 -0.63 10.52 3.60
C SER A 71 -0.44 11.95 4.10
N PRO A 72 -0.39 12.19 5.43
CA PRO A 72 -0.34 13.54 6.00
C PRO A 72 0.89 14.32 5.55
N GLY A 73 2.02 13.66 5.32
CA GLY A 73 3.21 14.30 4.77
C GLY A 73 3.49 13.89 3.33
N LEU A 74 4.10 14.79 2.56
CA LEU A 74 4.48 14.55 1.18
C LEU A 74 6.00 14.71 1.01
N ARG A 75 6.59 13.89 0.16
CA ARG A 75 7.98 13.96 -0.25
C ARG A 75 8.06 14.05 -1.77
N ARG A 76 8.80 15.02 -2.29
CA ARG A 76 8.91 15.28 -3.73
C ARG A 76 9.15 14.03 -4.56
N SER A 77 10.15 13.23 -4.22
CA SER A 77 10.48 12.03 -4.99
C SER A 77 9.34 11.00 -5.05
N LYS A 78 8.53 10.90 -4.00
CA LYS A 78 7.39 9.97 -3.95
C LYS A 78 6.18 10.54 -4.72
N VAL A 79 5.95 11.84 -4.63
CA VAL A 79 4.87 12.51 -5.39
C VAL A 79 5.16 12.48 -6.89
N GLU A 80 6.36 12.83 -7.32
CA GLU A 80 6.77 12.74 -8.73
C GLU A 80 6.64 11.32 -9.27
N ARG A 81 7.02 10.34 -8.46
CA ARG A 81 6.85 8.92 -8.81
C ARG A 81 5.39 8.53 -8.94
N LEU A 82 4.54 8.93 -7.99
CA LEU A 82 3.10 8.70 -8.05
C LEU A 82 2.49 9.31 -9.32
N ILE A 83 2.77 10.58 -9.60
CA ILE A 83 2.28 11.28 -10.80
C ILE A 83 2.68 10.51 -12.06
N SER A 84 3.94 10.08 -12.14
CA SER A 84 4.45 9.30 -13.27
C SER A 84 3.71 7.98 -13.46
N LEU A 85 3.42 7.25 -12.37
CA LEU A 85 2.68 5.99 -12.41
C LEU A 85 1.20 6.21 -12.78
N MET A 86 0.60 7.27 -12.25
CA MET A 86 -0.84 7.52 -12.40
C MET A 86 -1.22 8.13 -13.75
N LYS A 87 -0.30 8.76 -14.46
CA LYS A 87 -0.58 9.37 -15.75
C LYS A 87 -1.28 8.42 -16.74
N GLN A 88 -0.75 7.21 -16.90
CA GLN A 88 -1.35 6.20 -17.78
C GLN A 88 -2.68 5.66 -17.23
N ARG A 89 -2.79 5.56 -15.91
CA ARG A 89 -4.02 5.03 -15.26
C ARG A 89 -5.17 6.00 -15.36
N GLN A 90 -4.93 7.29 -15.24
CA GLN A 90 -5.93 8.34 -15.43
C GLN A 90 -6.45 8.37 -16.88
N GLU A 91 -5.58 8.18 -17.86
CA GLU A 91 -5.98 8.04 -19.27
C GLU A 91 -6.91 6.83 -19.47
N SER A 92 -6.80 5.80 -18.63
CA SER A 92 -7.70 4.64 -18.57
C SER A 92 -8.96 4.86 -17.73
N GLY A 93 -9.15 6.06 -17.17
CA GLY A 93 -10.35 6.41 -16.38
C GLY A 93 -10.26 6.10 -14.89
N VAL A 94 -9.10 5.72 -14.37
CA VAL A 94 -8.90 5.50 -12.93
C VAL A 94 -8.89 6.84 -12.19
N VAL A 95 -9.72 6.97 -11.17
CA VAL A 95 -9.80 8.16 -10.32
C VAL A 95 -8.76 8.05 -9.21
N VAL A 96 -7.92 9.09 -9.05
CA VAL A 96 -6.89 9.12 -8.00
C VAL A 96 -7.16 10.27 -7.05
N THR A 97 -7.27 9.96 -5.77
CA THR A 97 -7.44 10.92 -4.68
C THR A 97 -6.30 10.80 -3.68
N VAL A 98 -5.68 11.92 -3.33
CA VAL A 98 -4.70 12.03 -2.26
C VAL A 98 -5.26 12.90 -1.15
N ILE A 99 -5.20 12.41 0.08
CA ILE A 99 -5.59 13.13 1.30
C ILE A 99 -4.29 13.45 2.04
N THR A 100 -4.06 14.72 2.35
CA THR A 100 -2.83 15.19 2.98
C THR A 100 -3.10 16.33 3.95
N ALA A 101 -2.15 16.61 4.84
CA ALA A 101 -2.27 17.77 5.73
C ALA A 101 -2.28 19.07 4.92
N SER A 102 -3.07 20.04 5.40
CA SER A 102 -3.07 21.38 4.83
C SER A 102 -1.71 22.07 5.08
N PRO A 103 -1.17 22.78 4.10
CA PRO A 103 0.04 23.57 4.30
C PRO A 103 -0.05 24.56 5.44
N ASP A 104 -1.24 25.03 5.79
CA ASP A 104 -1.46 25.96 6.89
C ASP A 104 -1.25 25.33 8.28
N THR A 105 -1.24 24.00 8.36
CA THR A 105 -1.06 23.24 9.60
C THR A 105 0.37 22.77 9.84
N VAL A 106 1.28 22.92 8.86
CA VAL A 106 2.69 22.54 8.98
C VAL A 106 3.59 23.72 9.25
N GLY A 107 4.77 23.46 9.85
CA GLY A 107 5.72 24.52 10.20
C GLY A 107 6.30 25.25 8.97
N TYR A 108 6.68 26.50 9.16
CA TYR A 108 7.02 27.49 8.12
C TYR A 108 8.06 27.05 7.06
N GLY A 109 8.92 26.07 7.34
CA GLY A 109 9.96 25.61 6.40
C GLY A 109 9.46 24.68 5.30
N ASP A 110 8.41 23.94 5.59
CA ASP A 110 7.91 22.88 4.68
C ASP A 110 6.68 23.33 3.87
N THR A 111 6.08 24.46 4.26
CA THR A 111 4.83 24.98 3.66
C THR A 111 4.94 25.22 2.16
N ILE A 112 6.01 25.86 1.70
CA ILE A 112 6.20 26.22 0.28
C ILE A 112 6.35 24.95 -0.57
N GLU A 113 7.12 23.98 -0.09
CA GLU A 113 7.28 22.71 -0.80
C GLU A 113 5.98 21.94 -0.85
N LEU A 114 5.24 21.88 0.24
CA LEU A 114 3.96 21.18 0.31
C LEU A 114 2.93 21.81 -0.63
N PHE A 115 2.80 23.13 -0.68
CA PHE A 115 1.96 23.82 -1.67
C PHE A 115 2.34 23.45 -3.09
N ALA A 116 3.64 23.47 -3.42
CA ALA A 116 4.10 23.15 -4.76
C ALA A 116 3.75 21.70 -5.17
N LEU A 117 3.88 20.74 -4.25
CA LEU A 117 3.56 19.34 -4.48
C LEU A 117 2.06 19.11 -4.67
N ILE A 118 1.23 19.75 -3.84
CA ILE A 118 -0.23 19.70 -3.97
C ILE A 118 -0.68 20.25 -5.33
N ASP A 119 -0.15 21.40 -5.72
CA ASP A 119 -0.47 22.04 -7.01
C ASP A 119 0.00 21.20 -8.20
N GLU A 120 1.15 20.54 -8.10
CA GLU A 120 1.65 19.62 -9.13
C GLU A 120 0.75 18.39 -9.28
N MET A 121 0.30 17.78 -8.17
CA MET A 121 -0.67 16.68 -8.20
C MET A 121 -1.99 17.13 -8.86
N ARG A 122 -2.54 18.28 -8.47
CA ARG A 122 -3.77 18.82 -9.05
C ARG A 122 -3.65 19.07 -10.56
N ARG A 123 -2.55 19.67 -10.99
CA ARG A 123 -2.28 19.87 -12.44
C ARG A 123 -2.12 18.57 -13.21
N SER A 124 -1.73 17.50 -12.52
CA SER A 124 -1.61 16.16 -13.09
C SER A 124 -2.92 15.37 -13.05
N GLY A 125 -4.05 16.00 -12.67
CA GLY A 125 -5.38 15.37 -12.63
C GLY A 125 -5.64 14.53 -11.38
N ILE A 126 -4.78 14.59 -10.35
CA ILE A 126 -5.02 13.93 -9.06
C ILE A 126 -5.91 14.85 -8.20
N TYR A 127 -6.99 14.31 -7.67
CA TYR A 127 -7.80 15.02 -6.68
C TYR A 127 -7.05 15.10 -5.37
N VAL A 128 -6.77 16.31 -4.87
CA VAL A 128 -6.10 16.49 -3.58
C VAL A 128 -7.06 17.11 -2.60
N ARG A 129 -7.28 16.40 -1.50
CA ARG A 129 -8.03 16.86 -0.34
C ARG A 129 -7.07 17.20 0.79
N GLU A 130 -7.18 18.40 1.30
CA GLU A 130 -6.42 18.87 2.45
C GLU A 130 -7.22 18.67 3.74
N THR A 131 -6.53 18.35 4.83
CA THR A 131 -7.11 18.19 6.18
C THR A 131 -6.41 19.12 7.16
N ASP A 132 -7.16 19.63 8.13
CA ASP A 132 -6.64 20.57 9.15
C ASP A 132 -5.92 19.86 10.30
N GLY A 133 -5.61 18.60 10.18
CA GLY A 133 -4.99 17.83 11.25
C GLY A 133 -4.26 16.59 10.73
N GLU A 134 -3.87 15.75 11.67
CA GLU A 134 -3.33 14.44 11.36
C GLU A 134 -4.41 13.58 10.66
N CYS A 135 -4.01 12.87 9.61
CA CYS A 135 -4.85 11.90 8.96
C CYS A 135 -4.17 10.52 9.01
N GLU A 136 -4.98 9.48 8.93
CA GLU A 136 -4.50 8.10 8.94
C GLU A 136 -3.57 7.80 7.75
N HIS A 137 -2.65 6.86 7.95
CA HIS A 137 -1.74 6.39 6.91
C HIS A 137 -2.32 5.15 6.24
N TYR A 138 -2.94 5.31 5.08
CA TYR A 138 -3.47 4.18 4.32
C TYR A 138 -3.53 4.45 2.82
N ALA A 139 -3.72 3.38 2.05
CA ALA A 139 -4.25 3.46 0.71
C ALA A 139 -5.36 2.43 0.53
N VAL A 140 -6.40 2.82 -0.20
CA VAL A 140 -7.48 1.94 -0.63
C VAL A 140 -7.52 1.94 -2.15
N ILE A 141 -7.46 0.75 -2.75
CA ILE A 141 -7.46 0.55 -4.19
C ILE A 141 -8.70 -0.27 -4.55
N ASP A 142 -9.50 0.24 -5.49
CA ASP A 142 -10.72 -0.39 -6.01
C ASP A 142 -11.73 -0.81 -4.94
N LYS A 143 -11.75 -0.12 -3.79
CA LYS A 143 -12.61 -0.43 -2.62
C LYS A 143 -12.45 -1.82 -2.04
N LYS A 144 -11.34 -2.48 -2.28
CA LYS A 144 -11.11 -3.86 -1.85
C LYS A 144 -9.71 -4.13 -1.30
N LEU A 145 -8.70 -3.50 -1.87
CA LEU A 145 -7.32 -3.68 -1.44
C LEU A 145 -6.89 -2.53 -0.54
N VAL A 146 -6.43 -2.87 0.64
CA VAL A 146 -6.04 -1.93 1.70
C VAL A 146 -4.56 -2.07 1.99
N TRP A 147 -3.88 -0.92 2.02
CA TRP A 147 -2.57 -0.73 2.63
C TRP A 147 -2.77 0.15 3.87
N HIS A 148 -2.38 -0.30 5.04
CA HIS A 148 -2.55 0.45 6.28
C HIS A 148 -1.41 0.19 7.25
N GLY A 149 -0.99 1.20 8.02
CA GLY A 149 0.04 1.05 9.04
C GLY A 149 0.64 2.37 9.50
N GLY A 150 1.75 2.31 10.24
CA GLY A 150 2.44 3.49 10.76
C GLY A 150 3.14 4.32 9.69
N MET A 151 3.38 3.75 8.51
CA MET A 151 4.21 4.37 7.48
C MET A 151 3.45 5.38 6.64
N ASN A 152 4.01 6.58 6.51
CA ASN A 152 3.53 7.60 5.59
C ASN A 152 3.89 7.22 4.14
N LEU A 153 2.89 6.84 3.35
CA LEU A 153 3.06 6.29 2.00
C LEU A 153 3.74 7.26 1.03
N LEU A 154 3.37 8.54 1.07
CA LEU A 154 3.93 9.59 0.20
C LEU A 154 4.93 10.50 0.92
N GLY A 155 5.10 10.34 2.23
CA GLY A 155 6.00 11.12 3.05
C GLY A 155 7.31 10.40 3.38
N LYS A 156 7.94 10.85 4.46
CA LYS A 156 9.11 10.19 5.02
C LYS A 156 8.67 8.90 5.70
N ALA A 157 9.28 7.78 5.32
CA ALA A 157 9.10 6.52 6.03
C ALA A 157 10.08 6.47 7.22
N ASP A 158 9.62 6.00 8.38
CA ASP A 158 10.50 5.58 9.46
C ASP A 158 10.89 4.11 9.22
N ILE A 159 12.12 3.77 9.57
CA ILE A 159 12.65 2.41 9.40
C ILE A 159 11.98 1.38 10.32
N TYR A 160 11.30 1.84 11.36
CA TYR A 160 10.57 0.99 12.32
C TYR A 160 9.09 0.84 11.98
N ASP A 161 8.59 1.61 11.01
CA ASP A 161 7.21 1.53 10.57
C ASP A 161 7.00 0.34 9.64
N ASN A 162 5.79 -0.19 9.66
CA ASN A 162 5.38 -1.24 8.75
C ASN A 162 4.00 -0.94 8.16
N LEU A 163 3.68 -1.66 7.09
CA LEU A 163 2.41 -1.63 6.39
C LEU A 163 1.84 -3.03 6.31
N ILE A 164 0.56 -3.14 6.49
CA ILE A 164 -0.21 -4.35 6.20
C ILE A 164 -0.88 -4.14 4.85
N ARG A 165 -0.73 -5.11 3.96
CA ARG A 165 -1.48 -5.22 2.71
C ARG A 165 -2.53 -6.30 2.86
N VAL A 166 -3.80 -5.96 2.69
CA VAL A 166 -4.92 -6.89 2.85
C VAL A 166 -5.98 -6.66 1.77
N GLU A 167 -6.51 -7.73 1.21
CA GLU A 167 -7.67 -7.67 0.34
C GLU A 167 -8.93 -7.91 1.19
N ASN A 168 -9.64 -6.81 1.52
CA ASN A 168 -10.82 -6.82 2.38
C ASN A 168 -11.72 -5.62 2.08
N GLU A 169 -12.86 -5.86 1.46
CA GLU A 169 -13.82 -4.82 1.08
C GLU A 169 -14.44 -4.12 2.30
N GLN A 170 -14.67 -4.83 3.40
CA GLN A 170 -15.22 -4.23 4.60
C GLN A 170 -14.22 -3.26 5.25
N ALA A 171 -12.96 -3.67 5.41
CA ALA A 171 -11.92 -2.79 5.93
C ALA A 171 -11.69 -1.57 5.03
N ALA A 172 -11.78 -1.74 3.71
CA ALA A 172 -11.72 -0.65 2.76
C ALA A 172 -12.87 0.35 2.96
N ALA A 173 -14.09 -0.14 3.12
CA ALA A 173 -15.27 0.70 3.35
C ALA A 173 -15.17 1.45 4.68
N GLU A 174 -14.78 0.79 5.77
CA GLU A 174 -14.61 1.41 7.09
C GLU A 174 -13.57 2.54 7.08
N LEU A 175 -12.40 2.33 6.44
CA LEU A 175 -11.38 3.38 6.31
C LEU A 175 -11.87 4.58 5.51
N LEU A 176 -12.57 4.35 4.42
CA LEU A 176 -13.13 5.44 3.60
C LEU A 176 -14.22 6.21 4.36
N GLU A 177 -15.07 5.51 5.12
CA GLU A 177 -16.12 6.14 5.95
C GLU A 177 -15.51 6.99 7.08
N MET A 178 -14.51 6.46 7.81
CA MET A 178 -13.79 7.23 8.84
C MET A 178 -13.22 8.53 8.27
N THR A 179 -12.68 8.47 7.06
CA THR A 179 -12.12 9.64 6.40
C THR A 179 -13.19 10.64 5.95
N GLU A 180 -14.42 10.19 5.67
CA GLU A 180 -15.54 11.09 5.35
C GLU A 180 -16.14 11.75 6.58
N GLN A 181 -16.24 11.02 7.70
CA GLN A 181 -16.72 11.55 8.97
C GLN A 181 -15.85 12.65 9.55
N LEU A 182 -14.54 12.64 9.27
CA LEU A 182 -13.64 13.74 9.65
C LEU A 182 -13.97 15.06 8.95
N LYS A 183 -14.73 15.06 7.84
CA LYS A 183 -15.23 16.29 7.18
C LYS A 183 -16.28 17.00 8.01
N ASP A 184 -17.17 16.25 8.66
CA ASP A 184 -18.35 16.80 9.33
C ASP A 184 -18.03 17.40 10.71
N LEU A 185 -16.85 17.10 11.27
CA LEU A 185 -16.40 17.62 12.57
C LEU A 185 -15.75 19.01 12.48
N HIS A 186 -15.44 19.50 11.27
CA HIS A 186 -14.73 20.76 11.05
C HIS A 186 -15.54 21.78 10.19
N THR A 187 -16.84 21.54 10.00
CA THR A 187 -17.80 22.48 9.40
C THR A 187 -18.66 23.12 10.49
#